data_8febcf9e48c8bc1c0091a96d4c6d0f56
#
_entry.id   8febcf9e48c8bc1c0091a96d4c6d0f56
#
_cell.length_a   1.000
_cell.length_b   1.000
_cell.length_c   1.000
_cell.angle_alpha   90.00
_cell.angle_beta   90.00
_cell.angle_gamma   90.00
#
_symmetry.space_group_name_H-M   'P 1'
#
loop_
_entity.id
_entity.type
_entity.pdbx_description
1 polymer ?
#
loop_
_entity_poly.entity_id
_entity_poly.type
_entity_poly.pdbx_seq_one_letter_code
_entity_poly.pdbx_strand_id
1 'polypeptide(L)'
;QGSKDLLCSSTKYSYFMMLALCLPICLVTEPLLRLWLGIVPDYTVIFLQLTLVTSLFQVFDTSFYTALYAKGRIKENALISPLIGFLVFPIVYLLFKSGYTPVVLAWALLACYVLLGLVVKPILIIKIVGYTWRDIMKVFMPCFKVTILAIPLPLVIYVFGNKLGLNEIYYNCLLYTSPSPRD
;
A
#
# COMPACT_ATOMS: atom_id res chain seq x y z
N GLN A 1 -21.82 14.22 -14.69
CA GLN A 1 -21.35 14.62 -13.34
C GLN A 1 -21.36 13.43 -12.37
N GLY A 2 -22.44 12.64 -12.29
CA GLY A 2 -22.56 11.52 -11.34
C GLY A 2 -21.47 10.45 -11.43
N SER A 3 -20.98 10.12 -12.64
CA SER A 3 -19.90 9.12 -12.81
C SER A 3 -18.56 9.58 -12.22
N LYS A 4 -18.26 10.88 -12.29
CA LYS A 4 -17.03 11.45 -11.71
C LYS A 4 -17.08 11.45 -10.19
N ASP A 5 -18.22 11.85 -9.63
CA ASP A 5 -18.42 11.89 -8.19
C ASP A 5 -18.40 10.47 -7.58
N LEU A 6 -18.97 9.50 -8.30
CA LEU A 6 -18.96 8.10 -7.93
C LEU A 6 -17.51 7.55 -7.88
N LEU A 7 -16.71 7.81 -8.92
CA LEU A 7 -15.30 7.39 -8.92
C LEU A 7 -14.52 8.03 -7.78
N CYS A 8 -14.67 9.34 -7.57
CA CYS A 8 -13.98 10.04 -6.49
C CYS A 8 -14.36 9.48 -5.11
N SER A 9 -15.63 9.18 -4.89
CA SER A 9 -16.10 8.60 -3.64
C SER A 9 -15.63 7.16 -3.45
N SER A 10 -15.75 6.34 -4.49
CA SER A 10 -15.28 4.95 -4.48
C SER A 10 -13.78 4.87 -4.17
N THR A 11 -12.95 5.70 -4.81
CA THR A 11 -11.50 5.73 -4.56
C THR A 11 -11.19 6.10 -3.10
N LYS A 12 -11.88 7.09 -2.53
CA LYS A 12 -11.68 7.48 -1.13
C LYS A 12 -12.04 6.34 -0.17
N TYR A 13 -13.20 5.72 -0.36
CA TYR A 13 -13.64 4.62 0.51
C TYR A 13 -12.72 3.41 0.41
N SER A 14 -12.30 3.05 -0.81
CA SER A 14 -11.32 1.96 -1.00
C SER A 14 -10.00 2.26 -0.31
N TYR A 15 -9.52 3.51 -0.41
CA TYR A 15 -8.31 3.94 0.27
C TYR A 15 -8.44 3.87 1.79
N PHE A 16 -9.55 4.35 2.35
CA PHE A 16 -9.77 4.32 3.81
C PHE A 16 -9.90 2.91 4.35
N MET A 17 -10.59 2.03 3.63
CA MET A 17 -10.67 0.61 4.01
C MET A 17 -9.28 -0.05 3.97
N MET A 18 -8.51 0.22 2.92
CA MET A 18 -7.15 -0.31 2.81
C MET A 18 -6.23 0.23 3.91
N LEU A 19 -6.33 1.52 4.22
CA LEU A 19 -5.57 2.15 5.30
C LEU A 19 -5.92 1.54 6.66
N ALA A 20 -7.22 1.33 6.93
CA ALA A 20 -7.69 0.74 8.18
C ALA A 20 -7.20 -0.70 8.39
N LEU A 21 -6.98 -1.45 7.31
CA LEU A 21 -6.39 -2.79 7.37
C LEU A 21 -4.86 -2.75 7.46
N CYS A 22 -4.21 -1.89 6.67
CA CYS A 22 -2.75 -1.81 6.60
C CYS A 22 -2.13 -1.31 7.91
N LEU A 23 -2.73 -0.31 8.58
CA LEU A 23 -2.17 0.28 9.78
C LEU A 23 -1.98 -0.75 10.91
N PRO A 24 -3.01 -1.51 11.35
CA PRO A 24 -2.82 -2.49 12.42
C PRO A 24 -1.86 -3.60 12.01
N ILE A 25 -1.92 -4.08 10.77
CA ILE A 25 -1.01 -5.13 10.29
C ILE A 25 0.44 -4.65 10.28
N CYS A 26 0.71 -3.42 9.87
CA CYS A 26 2.06 -2.84 9.90
C CYS A 26 2.66 -2.80 11.32
N LEU A 27 1.83 -2.58 12.34
CA LEU A 27 2.30 -2.53 13.74
C LEU A 27 2.59 -3.91 14.31
N VAL A 28 1.75 -4.89 13.99
CA VAL A 28 1.87 -6.27 14.50
C VAL A 28 2.52 -7.21 13.49
N THR A 29 3.25 -6.68 12.51
CA THR A 29 3.87 -7.46 11.43
C THR A 29 4.77 -8.56 11.97
N GLU A 30 5.67 -8.26 12.91
CA GLU A 30 6.60 -9.24 13.44
C GLU A 30 5.90 -10.34 14.25
N PRO A 31 5.04 -10.05 15.24
CA PRO A 31 4.26 -11.07 15.94
C PRO A 31 3.41 -11.92 15.01
N LEU A 32 2.77 -11.29 14.01
CA LEU A 32 1.94 -11.98 13.02
C LEU A 32 2.76 -12.97 12.19
N LEU A 33 3.93 -12.55 11.71
CA LEU A 33 4.84 -13.42 10.96
C LEU A 33 5.40 -14.56 11.80
N ARG A 34 5.73 -14.31 13.06
CA ARG A 34 6.18 -15.36 14.00
C ARG A 34 5.09 -16.40 14.25
N LEU A 35 3.83 -15.96 14.38
CA LEU A 35 2.70 -16.87 14.57
C LEU A 35 2.49 -17.77 13.35
N TRP A 36 2.66 -17.22 12.14
CA TRP A 36 2.36 -17.92 10.90
C TRP A 36 3.53 -18.77 10.37
N LEU A 37 4.75 -18.23 10.42
CA LEU A 37 5.95 -18.88 9.88
C LEU A 37 6.77 -19.63 10.96
N GLY A 38 6.55 -19.35 12.24
CA GLY A 38 7.38 -19.81 13.34
C GLY A 38 8.75 -19.12 13.37
N ILE A 39 9.58 -19.35 12.35
CA ILE A 39 10.88 -18.68 12.16
C ILE A 39 10.71 -17.62 11.08
N VAL A 40 10.97 -16.35 11.43
CA VAL A 40 10.86 -15.22 10.51
C VAL A 40 12.20 -15.03 9.81
N PRO A 41 12.27 -15.21 8.46
CA PRO A 41 13.49 -14.93 7.71
C PRO A 41 13.90 -13.45 7.78
N ASP A 42 15.19 -13.19 7.58
CA ASP A 42 15.72 -11.83 7.52
C ASP A 42 15.00 -11.00 6.45
N TYR A 43 14.78 -9.72 6.75
CA TYR A 43 14.11 -8.75 5.89
C TYR A 43 12.61 -8.97 5.64
N THR A 44 11.99 -10.10 6.04
CA THR A 44 10.57 -10.40 5.75
C THR A 44 9.62 -9.35 6.33
N VAL A 45 9.91 -8.86 7.54
CA VAL A 45 9.12 -7.80 8.20
C VAL A 45 9.12 -6.53 7.35
N ILE A 46 10.29 -6.09 6.90
CA ILE A 46 10.44 -4.88 6.08
C ILE A 46 9.76 -5.06 4.72
N PHE A 47 9.89 -6.23 4.10
CA PHE A 47 9.20 -6.55 2.85
C PHE A 47 7.68 -6.44 2.99
N LEU A 48 7.12 -7.02 4.05
CA LEU A 48 5.68 -6.98 4.27
C LEU A 48 5.20 -5.55 4.53
N GLN A 49 5.90 -4.80 5.37
CA GLN A 49 5.56 -3.39 5.64
C GLN A 49 5.60 -2.53 4.37
N LEU A 50 6.66 -2.65 3.56
CA LEU A 50 6.77 -1.93 2.29
C LEU A 50 5.68 -2.35 1.30
N THR A 51 5.32 -3.63 1.26
CA THR A 51 4.23 -4.14 0.41
C THR A 51 2.88 -3.55 0.83
N LEU A 52 2.61 -3.46 2.13
CA LEU A 52 1.40 -2.84 2.65
C LEU A 52 1.32 -1.34 2.27
N VAL A 53 2.43 -0.62 2.42
CA VAL A 53 2.50 0.79 1.97
C VAL A 53 2.29 0.90 0.47
N THR A 54 2.90 0.02 -0.32
CA THR A 54 2.72 -0.03 -1.79
C THR A 54 1.26 -0.25 -2.16
N SER A 55 0.55 -1.10 -1.43
CA SER A 55 -0.87 -1.39 -1.66
C SER A 55 -1.78 -0.16 -1.50
N LEU A 56 -1.42 0.79 -0.62
CA LEU A 56 -2.14 2.06 -0.50
C LEU A 56 -2.05 2.90 -1.79
N PHE A 57 -0.90 2.94 -2.43
CA PHE A 57 -0.73 3.65 -3.71
C PHE A 57 -1.35 2.89 -4.87
N GLN A 58 -1.38 1.56 -4.80
CA GLN A 58 -2.03 0.70 -5.79
C GLN A 58 -3.55 0.94 -5.85
N VAL A 59 -4.19 1.35 -4.76
CA VAL A 59 -5.62 1.75 -4.77
C VAL A 59 -5.87 2.88 -5.77
N PHE A 60 -5.01 3.90 -5.80
CA PHE A 60 -5.14 5.00 -6.76
C PHE A 60 -4.94 4.52 -8.21
N ASP A 61 -3.92 3.68 -8.42
CA ASP A 61 -3.65 3.09 -9.74
C ASP A 61 -4.86 2.32 -10.27
N THR A 62 -5.41 1.42 -9.45
CA THR A 62 -6.56 0.58 -9.81
C THR A 62 -7.84 1.39 -10.03
N SER A 63 -8.11 2.38 -9.18
CA SER A 63 -9.31 3.22 -9.30
C SER A 63 -9.28 4.05 -10.58
N PHE A 64 -8.14 4.65 -10.89
CA PHE A 64 -7.96 5.44 -12.10
C PHE A 64 -7.93 4.57 -13.37
N TYR A 65 -7.41 3.35 -13.27
CA TYR A 65 -7.51 2.36 -14.33
C TYR A 65 -8.96 2.06 -14.69
N THR A 66 -9.81 1.85 -13.69
CA THR A 66 -11.23 1.58 -13.89
C THR A 66 -11.93 2.72 -14.64
N ALA A 67 -11.57 3.97 -14.36
CA ALA A 67 -12.11 5.13 -15.08
C ALA A 67 -11.68 5.18 -16.55
N LEU A 68 -10.43 4.85 -16.84
CA LEU A 68 -9.92 4.75 -18.22
C LEU A 68 -10.62 3.60 -18.98
N TYR A 69 -10.83 2.47 -18.29
CA TYR A 69 -11.52 1.32 -18.82
C TYR A 69 -12.97 1.65 -19.21
N ALA A 70 -13.69 2.34 -18.32
CA ALA A 70 -15.07 2.77 -18.55
C ALA A 70 -15.23 3.72 -19.75
N LYS A 71 -14.16 4.41 -20.16
CA LYS A 71 -14.13 5.27 -21.37
C LYS A 71 -13.66 4.54 -22.62
N GLY A 72 -13.39 3.24 -22.56
CA GLY A 72 -12.89 2.45 -23.69
C GLY A 72 -11.43 2.78 -24.11
N ARG A 73 -10.71 3.56 -23.31
CA ARG A 73 -9.33 3.99 -23.60
C ARG A 73 -8.32 3.10 -22.89
N ILE A 74 -8.39 1.80 -23.20
CA ILE A 74 -7.57 0.76 -22.56
C ILE A 74 -6.15 0.77 -23.09
N LYS A 75 -5.98 1.09 -24.39
CA LYS A 75 -4.71 0.96 -25.12
C LYS A 75 -3.58 1.76 -24.47
N GLU A 76 -3.83 3.00 -24.13
CA GLU A 76 -2.83 3.90 -23.56
C GLU A 76 -2.33 3.39 -22.19
N ASN A 77 -3.26 2.89 -21.38
CA ASN A 77 -2.92 2.33 -20.09
C ASN A 77 -2.21 0.97 -20.21
N ALA A 78 -2.67 0.11 -21.10
CA ALA A 78 -2.08 -1.21 -21.35
C ALA A 78 -0.65 -1.13 -21.88
N LEU A 79 -0.27 0.01 -22.48
CA LEU A 79 1.11 0.21 -22.95
C LEU A 79 1.99 0.88 -21.90
N ILE A 80 1.50 1.95 -21.26
CA ILE A 80 2.31 2.78 -20.36
C ILE A 80 2.61 2.07 -19.03
N SER A 81 1.61 1.42 -18.42
CA SER A 81 1.80 0.78 -17.10
C SER A 81 2.79 -0.39 -17.14
N PRO A 82 2.70 -1.34 -18.08
CA PRO A 82 3.69 -2.41 -18.19
C PRO A 82 5.07 -1.89 -18.57
N LEU A 83 5.17 -0.83 -19.41
CA LEU A 83 6.45 -0.26 -19.79
C LEU A 83 7.19 0.30 -18.56
N ILE A 84 6.49 1.02 -17.69
CA ILE A 84 7.06 1.54 -16.44
C ILE A 84 7.45 0.38 -15.51
N GLY A 85 6.58 -0.64 -15.37
CA GLY A 85 6.87 -1.84 -14.61
C GLY A 85 8.10 -2.60 -15.14
N PHE A 86 8.26 -2.67 -16.46
CA PHE A 86 9.41 -3.30 -17.09
C PHE A 86 10.72 -2.58 -16.79
N LEU A 87 10.72 -1.25 -16.66
CA LEU A 87 11.89 -0.46 -16.28
C LEU A 87 12.39 -0.76 -14.86
N VAL A 88 11.55 -1.30 -13.99
CA VAL A 88 11.96 -1.70 -12.64
C VAL A 88 13.02 -2.82 -12.68
N PHE A 89 12.90 -3.77 -13.62
CA PHE A 89 13.81 -4.92 -13.72
C PHE A 89 15.28 -4.52 -13.93
N PRO A 90 15.66 -3.71 -14.94
CA PRO A 90 17.03 -3.31 -15.12
C PRO A 90 17.55 -2.45 -13.96
N ILE A 91 16.71 -1.62 -13.36
CA ILE A 91 17.09 -0.79 -12.20
C ILE A 91 17.44 -1.69 -11.01
N VAL A 92 16.58 -2.64 -10.68
CA VAL A 92 16.80 -3.58 -9.58
C VAL A 92 18.01 -4.47 -9.84
N TYR A 93 18.20 -4.93 -11.08
CA TYR A 93 19.38 -5.71 -11.47
C TYR A 93 20.68 -4.93 -11.23
N LEU A 94 20.74 -3.66 -11.64
CA LEU A 94 21.90 -2.81 -11.41
C LEU A 94 22.17 -2.58 -9.92
N LEU A 95 21.13 -2.40 -9.12
CA LEU A 95 21.23 -2.21 -7.67
C LEU A 95 21.73 -3.49 -6.98
N PHE A 96 21.26 -4.66 -7.40
CA PHE A 96 21.77 -5.94 -6.87
C PHE A 96 23.24 -6.16 -7.25
N LYS A 97 23.61 -5.82 -8.48
CA LYS A 97 25.02 -5.89 -8.93
C LYS A 97 25.92 -4.94 -8.13
N SER A 98 25.38 -3.84 -7.61
CA SER A 98 26.09 -2.90 -6.75
C SER A 98 26.17 -3.35 -5.28
N GLY A 99 25.67 -4.54 -4.94
CA GLY A 99 25.75 -5.12 -3.59
C GLY A 99 24.67 -4.66 -2.59
N TYR A 100 23.60 -4.04 -3.08
CA TYR A 100 22.48 -3.66 -2.20
C TYR A 100 21.68 -4.88 -1.73
N THR A 101 21.04 -4.75 -0.56
CA THR A 101 20.22 -5.80 0.05
C THR A 101 18.96 -6.11 -0.79
N PRO A 102 18.37 -7.31 -0.66
CA PRO A 102 17.14 -7.68 -1.40
C PRO A 102 15.96 -6.72 -1.20
N VAL A 103 15.93 -5.97 -0.11
CA VAL A 103 14.88 -4.97 0.21
C VAL A 103 14.75 -3.88 -0.86
N VAL A 104 15.79 -3.65 -1.65
CA VAL A 104 15.75 -2.70 -2.79
C VAL A 104 14.64 -3.02 -3.78
N LEU A 105 14.30 -4.30 -3.98
CA LEU A 105 13.16 -4.69 -4.82
C LEU A 105 11.85 -4.09 -4.32
N ALA A 106 11.59 -4.16 -3.01
CA ALA A 106 10.37 -3.61 -2.42
C ALA A 106 10.34 -2.07 -2.52
N TRP A 107 11.47 -1.40 -2.35
CA TRP A 107 11.61 0.04 -2.56
C TRP A 107 11.38 0.45 -4.01
N ALA A 108 11.92 -0.31 -4.96
CA ALA A 108 11.72 -0.05 -6.38
C ALA A 108 10.26 -0.22 -6.80
N LEU A 109 9.57 -1.25 -6.27
CA LEU A 109 8.15 -1.43 -6.49
C LEU A 109 7.32 -0.30 -5.88
N LEU A 110 7.63 0.12 -4.65
CA LEU A 110 6.98 1.25 -4.01
C LEU A 110 7.14 2.52 -4.86
N ALA A 111 8.36 2.84 -5.29
CA ALA A 111 8.61 3.99 -6.16
C ALA A 111 7.82 3.92 -7.48
N CYS A 112 7.75 2.74 -8.07
CA CYS A 112 6.97 2.49 -9.29
C CYS A 112 5.47 2.78 -9.08
N TYR A 113 4.86 2.24 -8.02
CA TYR A 113 3.43 2.45 -7.74
C TYR A 113 3.11 3.88 -7.27
N VAL A 114 4.01 4.53 -6.56
CA VAL A 114 3.90 5.96 -6.24
C VAL A 114 3.88 6.79 -7.53
N LEU A 115 4.80 6.51 -8.45
CA LEU A 115 4.88 7.21 -9.73
C LEU A 115 3.65 6.94 -10.59
N LEU A 116 3.22 5.69 -10.69
CA LEU A 116 2.01 5.32 -11.44
C LEU A 116 0.76 5.95 -10.83
N GLY A 117 0.52 5.78 -9.54
CA GLY A 117 -0.71 6.19 -8.88
C GLY A 117 -0.85 7.70 -8.71
N LEU A 118 0.26 8.42 -8.43
CA LEU A 118 0.21 9.87 -8.14
C LEU A 118 0.54 10.75 -9.34
N VAL A 119 1.25 10.25 -10.34
CA VAL A 119 1.72 11.06 -11.48
C VAL A 119 1.11 10.58 -12.80
N VAL A 120 1.42 9.36 -13.18
CA VAL A 120 1.09 8.87 -14.54
C VAL A 120 -0.41 8.74 -14.74
N LYS A 121 -1.12 8.08 -13.83
CA LYS A 121 -2.57 7.87 -13.94
C LYS A 121 -3.38 9.15 -13.85
N PRO A 122 -3.12 10.08 -12.92
CA PRO A 122 -3.77 11.38 -12.92
C PRO A 122 -3.60 12.14 -14.23
N ILE A 123 -2.39 12.16 -14.79
CA ILE A 123 -2.13 12.83 -16.08
C ILE A 123 -2.92 12.16 -17.20
N LEU A 124 -2.97 10.83 -17.27
CA LEU A 124 -3.75 10.10 -18.26
C LEU A 124 -5.24 10.40 -18.15
N ILE A 125 -5.80 10.41 -16.94
CA ILE A 125 -7.22 10.73 -16.71
C ILE A 125 -7.54 12.17 -17.11
N ILE A 126 -6.68 13.12 -16.82
CA ILE A 126 -6.88 14.51 -17.23
C ILE A 126 -6.89 14.62 -18.74
N LYS A 127 -5.91 14.02 -19.42
CA LYS A 127 -5.77 14.14 -20.88
C LYS A 127 -6.85 13.36 -21.65
N ILE A 128 -7.24 12.19 -21.18
CA ILE A 128 -8.08 11.24 -21.93
C ILE A 128 -9.54 11.33 -21.53
N VAL A 129 -9.83 11.45 -20.23
CA VAL A 129 -11.19 11.40 -19.68
C VAL A 129 -11.77 12.80 -19.46
N GLY A 130 -10.92 13.83 -19.42
CA GLY A 130 -11.33 15.21 -19.22
C GLY A 130 -11.64 15.53 -17.75
N TYR A 131 -10.91 14.92 -16.83
CA TYR A 131 -10.91 15.34 -15.43
C TYR A 131 -10.06 16.59 -15.25
N THR A 132 -10.38 17.36 -14.22
CA THR A 132 -9.61 18.54 -13.85
C THR A 132 -8.67 18.19 -12.68
N TRP A 133 -7.53 18.87 -12.59
CA TRP A 133 -6.63 18.74 -11.43
C TRP A 133 -7.36 18.92 -10.08
N ARG A 134 -8.39 19.79 -10.05
CA ARG A 134 -9.22 20.00 -8.86
C ARG A 134 -9.99 18.74 -8.45
N ASP A 135 -10.46 17.94 -9.40
CA ASP A 135 -11.19 16.71 -9.12
C ASP A 135 -10.26 15.66 -8.52
N ILE A 136 -9.04 15.56 -9.03
CA ILE A 136 -8.00 14.65 -8.52
C ILE A 136 -7.56 15.08 -7.12
N MET A 137 -7.33 16.38 -6.91
CA MET A 137 -6.97 16.90 -5.58
C MET A 137 -8.07 16.70 -4.54
N LYS A 138 -9.35 16.71 -4.93
CA LYS A 138 -10.47 16.34 -4.04
C LYS A 138 -10.40 14.88 -3.56
N VAL A 139 -9.70 14.01 -4.28
CA VAL A 139 -9.46 12.64 -3.86
C VAL A 139 -8.21 12.55 -2.99
N PHE A 140 -7.10 13.10 -3.44
CA PHE A 140 -5.81 12.99 -2.75
C PHE A 140 -5.78 13.72 -1.40
N MET A 141 -6.30 14.95 -1.33
CA MET A 141 -6.27 15.75 -0.10
C MET A 141 -6.90 15.04 1.10
N PRO A 142 -8.14 14.50 1.04
CA PRO A 142 -8.72 13.79 2.18
C PRO A 142 -7.97 12.49 2.49
N CYS A 143 -7.48 11.76 1.48
CA CYS A 143 -6.70 10.53 1.70
C CYS A 143 -5.42 10.82 2.47
N PHE A 144 -4.63 11.82 2.06
CA PHE A 144 -3.42 12.20 2.77
C PHE A 144 -3.69 12.79 4.16
N LYS A 145 -4.73 13.62 4.31
CA LYS A 145 -5.12 14.15 5.63
C LYS A 145 -5.47 13.04 6.61
N VAL A 146 -6.27 12.06 6.17
CA VAL A 146 -6.64 10.92 7.02
C VAL A 146 -5.43 10.06 7.34
N THR A 147 -4.50 9.86 6.39
CA THR A 147 -3.27 9.11 6.64
C THR A 147 -2.41 9.79 7.70
N ILE A 148 -2.18 11.11 7.57
CA ILE A 148 -1.40 11.87 8.54
C ILE A 148 -2.06 11.86 9.93
N LEU A 149 -3.41 11.92 9.98
CA LEU A 149 -4.15 11.88 11.24
C LEU A 149 -4.20 10.46 11.83
N ALA A 150 -4.19 9.45 10.99
CA ALA A 150 -4.28 8.04 11.41
C ALA A 150 -2.95 7.47 11.91
N ILE A 151 -1.81 7.96 11.43
CA ILE A 151 -0.47 7.48 11.84
C ILE A 151 -0.21 7.63 13.35
N PRO A 152 -0.50 8.77 14.02
CA PRO A 152 -0.23 8.91 15.44
C PRO A 152 -1.09 8.02 16.33
N LEU A 153 -2.32 7.67 15.92
CA LEU A 153 -3.23 6.85 16.72
C LEU A 153 -2.65 5.47 17.06
N PRO A 154 -2.23 4.65 16.09
CA PRO A 154 -1.62 3.35 16.38
C PRO A 154 -0.25 3.48 17.07
N LEU A 155 0.48 4.56 16.82
CA LEU A 155 1.76 4.81 17.47
C LEU A 155 1.57 5.11 18.95
N VAL A 156 0.53 5.87 19.31
CA VAL A 156 0.13 6.10 20.70
C VAL A 156 -0.32 4.80 21.36
N ILE A 157 -1.15 4.01 20.69
CA ILE A 157 -1.62 2.71 21.20
C ILE A 157 -0.43 1.76 21.42
N TYR A 158 0.54 1.72 20.52
CA TYR A 158 1.74 0.90 20.66
C TYR A 158 2.61 1.34 21.84
N VAL A 159 2.84 2.64 22.00
CA VAL A 159 3.66 3.20 23.11
C VAL A 159 2.95 3.03 24.44
N PHE A 160 1.64 3.26 24.53
CA PHE A 160 0.86 3.08 25.76
C PHE A 160 0.65 1.61 26.08
N GLY A 161 0.41 0.76 25.07
CA GLY A 161 0.29 -0.69 25.22
C GLY A 161 1.55 -1.32 25.81
N ASN A 162 2.70 -0.84 25.38
CA ASN A 162 4.00 -1.28 25.92
C ASN A 162 4.20 -0.86 27.38
N LYS A 163 3.69 0.32 27.78
CA LYS A 163 3.73 0.79 29.18
C LYS A 163 2.72 0.08 30.09
N LEU A 164 1.60 -0.40 29.54
CA LEU A 164 0.53 -1.08 30.29
C LEU A 164 0.69 -2.61 30.33
N GLY A 165 1.78 -3.16 29.80
CA GLY A 165 2.01 -4.61 29.74
C GLY A 165 1.03 -5.38 28.82
N LEU A 166 0.26 -4.67 27.99
CA LEU A 166 -0.70 -5.30 27.08
C LEU A 166 -0.04 -6.17 26.02
N ASN A 167 1.26 -5.98 25.76
CA ASN A 167 2.01 -6.84 24.86
C ASN A 167 2.04 -8.30 25.36
N GLU A 168 2.17 -8.52 26.67
CA GLU A 168 2.12 -9.88 27.24
C GLU A 168 0.73 -10.52 27.08
N ILE A 169 -0.34 -9.72 27.19
CA ILE A 169 -1.71 -10.19 27.00
C ILE A 169 -1.96 -10.57 25.53
N TYR A 170 -1.46 -9.80 24.58
CA TYR A 170 -1.54 -10.14 23.16
C TYR A 170 -0.73 -11.38 22.82
N TYR A 171 0.50 -11.51 23.33
CA TYR A 171 1.31 -12.71 23.15
C TYR A 171 0.68 -13.94 23.78
N ASN A 172 0.14 -13.83 24.98
CA ASN A 172 -0.53 -14.93 25.65
C ASN A 172 -1.82 -15.33 24.95
N CYS A 173 -2.64 -14.37 24.49
CA CYS A 173 -3.87 -14.66 23.76
C CYS A 173 -3.60 -15.35 22.41
N LEU A 174 -2.54 -14.95 21.69
CA LEU A 174 -2.13 -15.56 20.42
C LEU A 174 -1.48 -16.96 20.64
N LEU A 175 -0.73 -17.15 21.72
CA LEU A 175 -0.15 -18.45 22.08
C LEU A 175 -1.22 -19.46 22.50
N TYR A 176 -2.29 -19.02 23.18
CA TYR A 176 -3.39 -19.89 23.59
C TYR A 176 -4.29 -20.34 22.44
N THR A 177 -4.32 -19.58 21.33
CA THR A 177 -5.07 -19.97 20.11
C THR A 177 -4.24 -20.77 19.12
N SER A 178 -2.94 -20.89 19.33
CA SER A 178 -2.06 -21.77 18.55
C SER A 178 -2.29 -23.21 19.00
N PRO A 179 -2.69 -24.14 18.11
CA PRO A 179 -2.71 -25.56 18.44
C PRO A 179 -1.28 -25.99 18.77
N SER A 180 -1.05 -26.39 20.01
CA SER A 180 0.21 -26.99 20.44
C SER A 180 0.56 -28.12 19.46
N PRO A 181 1.76 -28.16 18.88
CA PRO A 181 2.22 -29.37 18.23
C PRO A 181 2.29 -30.45 19.31
N ARG A 182 1.33 -31.36 19.29
CA ARG A 182 1.45 -32.58 20.06
C ARG A 182 2.51 -33.41 19.35
N ASP A 183 3.51 -33.77 20.15
CA ASP A 183 4.52 -34.78 19.85
C ASP A 183 3.94 -36.03 19.18
#